data_f21a53557486d2e7f78a7d53defa378b
#
_entry.id   f21a53557486d2e7f78a7d53defa378b
#
_cell.length_a   1.000
_cell.length_b   1.000
_cell.length_c   1.000
_cell.angle_alpha   90.00
_cell.angle_beta   90.00
_cell.angle_gamma   90.00
#
_symmetry.space_group_name_H-M   'P 1'
#
loop_
_entity.id
_entity.type
_entity.pdbx_description
1 polymer ?
#
loop_
_entity_poly.entity_id
_entity_poly.type
_entity_poly.pdbx_seq_one_letter_code
_entity_poly.pdbx_strand_id
1 'polypeptide(L)'
;TPPCDFKDYQGTVECTLEANLPDIKTESTQEVELPQNLIDFWESENRLDQEIAELDTFFNKTGLKRTPRNYIIKWLTDYVRELGIDGFRVDTTKHVDEESWAVLKQEAERAFEEYHQNNNSIPSAPFYMVGEVYFYGISGGPDYNFGDKKINYFNYGFDALINFDFKTDAANDYEFVFHKYDSLLNKSHKNISILSYISSHDDSKPFDIERKEPIKSANMLLLAPGGVQMYYGDETARPLVVEGAVGDANLRAFMNWSSIEDPETKQILAHWQKLGQFRKSHPAIGLGSHKVLQTEPYFFSRTYESDAVIV
;
A
#
# COMPACT_ATOMS: atom_id res chain seq x y z
N THR A 1 -2.14 -20.36 -23.31
CA THR A 1 -1.28 -19.62 -22.37
C THR A 1 -0.33 -20.64 -21.78
N PRO A 2 0.98 -20.41 -21.80
CA PRO A 2 1.92 -21.29 -21.10
C PRO A 2 1.58 -21.34 -19.61
N PRO A 3 1.93 -22.40 -18.89
CA PRO A 3 1.70 -22.45 -17.46
C PRO A 3 2.44 -21.28 -16.79
N CYS A 4 1.72 -20.50 -15.98
CA CYS A 4 2.29 -19.38 -15.25
C CYS A 4 3.15 -19.92 -14.11
N ASP A 5 4.45 -19.77 -14.20
CA ASP A 5 5.40 -20.24 -13.18
C ASP A 5 6.03 -19.09 -12.37
N PHE A 6 5.70 -17.85 -12.73
CA PHE A 6 6.14 -16.61 -12.06
C PHE A 6 7.65 -16.49 -11.86
N LYS A 7 8.46 -17.12 -12.75
CA LYS A 7 9.92 -17.13 -12.63
C LYS A 7 10.61 -15.98 -13.32
N ASP A 8 9.90 -15.30 -14.24
CA ASP A 8 10.39 -14.18 -15.01
C ASP A 8 9.32 -13.09 -15.15
N TYR A 9 9.67 -11.99 -15.78
CA TYR A 9 8.78 -10.86 -15.97
C TYR A 9 7.53 -11.26 -16.77
N GLN A 10 7.71 -11.89 -17.93
CA GLN A 10 6.59 -12.25 -18.79
C GLN A 10 5.65 -13.25 -18.13
N GLY A 11 6.19 -14.28 -17.48
CA GLY A 11 5.42 -15.28 -16.74
C GLY A 11 4.70 -14.71 -15.50
N THR A 12 5.08 -13.52 -15.04
CA THR A 12 4.42 -12.84 -13.93
C THR A 12 3.36 -11.85 -14.41
N VAL A 13 3.66 -11.05 -15.44
CA VAL A 13 2.82 -9.93 -15.89
C VAL A 13 1.74 -10.37 -16.89
N GLU A 14 2.05 -11.30 -17.79
CA GLU A 14 1.16 -11.73 -18.87
C GLU A 14 0.42 -13.04 -18.56
N CYS A 15 0.43 -13.48 -17.32
CA CYS A 15 -0.17 -14.73 -16.88
C CYS A 15 -1.28 -14.51 -15.85
N THR A 16 -2.29 -15.39 -15.87
CA THR A 16 -3.34 -15.39 -14.84
C THR A 16 -2.76 -15.67 -13.46
N LEU A 17 -3.12 -14.86 -12.47
CA LEU A 17 -2.70 -15.05 -11.09
C LEU A 17 -3.29 -16.34 -10.49
N GLU A 18 -4.54 -16.62 -10.81
CA GLU A 18 -5.29 -17.78 -10.36
C GLU A 18 -6.02 -18.43 -11.53
N ALA A 19 -6.18 -19.77 -11.50
CA ALA A 19 -6.74 -20.58 -12.60
C ALA A 19 -8.13 -20.13 -13.09
N ASN A 20 -8.92 -19.51 -12.22
CA ASN A 20 -10.30 -19.08 -12.52
C ASN A 20 -10.44 -17.56 -12.71
N LEU A 21 -9.34 -16.80 -12.67
CA LEU A 21 -9.34 -15.36 -12.89
C LEU A 21 -8.65 -15.08 -14.23
N PRO A 22 -9.40 -14.73 -15.27
CA PRO A 22 -8.80 -14.40 -16.56
C PRO A 22 -7.93 -13.17 -16.43
N ASP A 23 -6.77 -13.21 -17.07
CA ASP A 23 -5.90 -12.05 -17.19
C ASP A 23 -6.52 -10.97 -18.09
N ILE A 24 -6.44 -9.72 -17.67
CA ILE A 24 -6.78 -8.57 -18.49
C ILE A 24 -5.48 -8.06 -19.12
N LYS A 25 -5.35 -8.19 -20.42
CA LYS A 25 -4.14 -7.79 -21.17
C LYS A 25 -3.92 -6.28 -21.14
N THR A 26 -3.47 -5.78 -20.00
CA THR A 26 -3.18 -4.36 -19.80
C THR A 26 -2.00 -3.86 -20.64
N GLU A 27 -1.07 -4.74 -20.97
CA GLU A 27 0.07 -4.50 -21.85
C GLU A 27 -0.33 -4.36 -23.33
N SER A 28 -1.58 -4.74 -23.71
CA SER A 28 -2.02 -4.70 -25.09
C SER A 28 -2.19 -3.26 -25.60
N THR A 29 -1.61 -2.99 -26.76
CA THR A 29 -1.77 -1.73 -27.51
C THR A 29 -2.90 -1.76 -28.52
N GLN A 30 -3.62 -2.88 -28.64
CA GLN A 30 -4.75 -3.05 -29.55
C GLN A 30 -5.99 -2.36 -28.98
N GLU A 31 -6.66 -1.59 -29.82
CA GLU A 31 -7.96 -1.02 -29.47
C GLU A 31 -9.01 -2.12 -29.48
N VAL A 32 -9.95 -2.04 -28.54
CA VAL A 32 -11.04 -3.00 -28.37
C VAL A 32 -12.37 -2.26 -28.28
N GLU A 33 -13.42 -2.92 -28.76
CA GLU A 33 -14.78 -2.47 -28.55
C GLU A 33 -15.27 -2.87 -27.15
N LEU A 34 -16.30 -2.20 -26.67
CA LEU A 34 -16.95 -2.56 -25.43
C LEU A 34 -17.60 -3.94 -25.54
N PRO A 35 -17.51 -4.78 -24.50
CA PRO A 35 -18.19 -6.08 -24.49
C PRO A 35 -19.71 -5.93 -24.60
N GLN A 36 -20.36 -6.77 -25.41
CA GLN A 36 -21.80 -6.68 -25.63
C GLN A 36 -22.62 -6.77 -24.33
N ASN A 37 -22.21 -7.63 -23.41
CA ASN A 37 -22.88 -7.76 -22.11
C ASN A 37 -22.83 -6.46 -21.26
N LEU A 38 -21.80 -5.64 -21.42
CA LEU A 38 -21.71 -4.34 -20.75
C LEU A 38 -22.66 -3.33 -21.42
N ILE A 39 -22.71 -3.32 -22.74
CA ILE A 39 -23.64 -2.49 -23.51
C ILE A 39 -25.08 -2.84 -23.11
N ASP A 40 -25.46 -4.11 -23.16
CA ASP A 40 -26.79 -4.60 -22.80
C ASP A 40 -27.17 -4.22 -21.35
N PHE A 41 -26.19 -4.27 -20.44
CA PHE A 41 -26.38 -3.86 -19.06
C PHE A 41 -26.68 -2.35 -18.96
N TRP A 42 -25.89 -1.50 -19.60
CA TRP A 42 -26.11 -0.06 -19.61
C TRP A 42 -27.43 0.35 -20.30
N GLU A 43 -27.81 -0.36 -21.39
CA GLU A 43 -29.12 -0.17 -22.01
C GLU A 43 -30.26 -0.50 -21.05
N SER A 44 -30.16 -1.61 -20.33
CA SER A 44 -31.19 -2.03 -19.36
C SER A 44 -31.39 -1.01 -18.22
N GLU A 45 -30.34 -0.23 -17.89
CA GLU A 45 -30.39 0.82 -16.90
C GLU A 45 -30.66 2.22 -17.49
N ASN A 46 -30.88 2.35 -18.81
CA ASN A 46 -31.04 3.60 -19.53
C ASN A 46 -29.83 4.56 -19.37
N ARG A 47 -28.62 4.02 -19.29
CA ARG A 47 -27.35 4.77 -19.10
C ARG A 47 -26.44 4.73 -20.32
N LEU A 48 -26.72 3.95 -21.35
CA LEU A 48 -25.77 3.73 -22.45
C LEU A 48 -25.28 5.03 -23.10
N ASP A 49 -26.19 5.93 -23.45
CA ASP A 49 -25.84 7.18 -24.13
C ASP A 49 -24.93 8.06 -23.25
N GLN A 50 -25.18 8.09 -21.95
CA GLN A 50 -24.36 8.81 -20.99
C GLN A 50 -22.96 8.20 -20.89
N GLU A 51 -22.86 6.89 -20.70
CA GLU A 51 -21.59 6.17 -20.56
C GLU A 51 -20.72 6.30 -21.81
N ILE A 52 -21.32 6.22 -23.00
CA ILE A 52 -20.60 6.43 -24.25
C ILE A 52 -20.09 7.89 -24.36
N ALA A 53 -20.91 8.88 -24.01
CA ALA A 53 -20.52 10.28 -24.05
C ALA A 53 -19.36 10.59 -23.06
N GLU A 54 -19.36 9.96 -21.87
CA GLU A 54 -18.28 10.08 -20.90
C GLU A 54 -16.99 9.42 -21.39
N LEU A 55 -17.06 8.23 -21.99
CA LEU A 55 -15.93 7.58 -22.63
C LEU A 55 -15.34 8.44 -23.76
N ASP A 56 -16.19 8.97 -24.65
CA ASP A 56 -15.77 9.84 -25.75
C ASP A 56 -15.06 11.10 -25.21
N THR A 57 -15.61 11.69 -24.16
CA THR A 57 -15.02 12.86 -23.51
C THR A 57 -13.65 12.53 -22.94
N PHE A 58 -13.51 11.42 -22.22
CA PHE A 58 -12.24 11.00 -21.62
C PHE A 58 -11.18 10.73 -22.69
N PHE A 59 -11.49 9.91 -23.69
CA PHE A 59 -10.53 9.55 -24.73
C PHE A 59 -10.14 10.74 -25.62
N ASN A 60 -11.08 11.63 -25.96
CA ASN A 60 -10.79 12.85 -26.69
C ASN A 60 -9.90 13.83 -25.89
N LYS A 61 -10.14 13.95 -24.58
CA LYS A 61 -9.39 14.83 -23.69
C LYS A 61 -7.97 14.34 -23.43
N THR A 62 -7.80 13.05 -23.24
CA THR A 62 -6.50 12.45 -22.89
C THR A 62 -5.67 12.08 -24.10
N GLY A 63 -6.30 11.85 -25.26
CA GLY A 63 -5.65 11.31 -26.46
C GLY A 63 -5.23 9.83 -26.32
N LEU A 64 -5.66 9.16 -25.24
CA LEU A 64 -5.41 7.75 -25.04
C LEU A 64 -6.21 6.89 -26.03
N LYS A 65 -5.66 5.76 -26.45
CA LYS A 65 -6.35 4.79 -27.30
C LYS A 65 -7.33 3.95 -26.47
N ARG A 66 -8.38 3.42 -27.10
CA ARG A 66 -9.39 2.54 -26.47
C ARG A 66 -8.87 1.12 -26.25
N THR A 67 -7.83 0.97 -25.44
CA THR A 67 -7.27 -0.32 -25.06
C THR A 67 -7.88 -0.81 -23.74
N PRO A 68 -7.79 -2.12 -23.40
CA PRO A 68 -8.32 -2.64 -22.13
C PRO A 68 -7.86 -1.85 -20.91
N ARG A 69 -6.56 -1.56 -20.81
CA ARG A 69 -5.96 -0.75 -19.76
C ARG A 69 -6.64 0.62 -19.61
N ASN A 70 -6.82 1.33 -20.72
CA ASN A 70 -7.27 2.70 -20.68
C ASN A 70 -8.76 2.84 -20.34
N TYR A 71 -9.58 1.83 -20.62
CA TYR A 71 -10.94 1.76 -20.08
C TYR A 71 -10.94 1.63 -18.56
N ILE A 72 -10.10 0.75 -18.00
CA ILE A 72 -9.96 0.60 -16.54
C ILE A 72 -9.49 1.90 -15.90
N ILE A 73 -8.50 2.58 -16.50
CA ILE A 73 -7.99 3.87 -16.02
C ILE A 73 -9.12 4.90 -16.01
N LYS A 74 -9.95 4.99 -17.06
CA LYS A 74 -11.12 5.89 -17.08
C LYS A 74 -12.01 5.63 -15.87
N TRP A 75 -12.43 4.40 -15.64
CA TRP A 75 -13.35 4.07 -14.55
C TRP A 75 -12.74 4.29 -13.16
N LEU A 76 -11.46 3.98 -12.95
CA LEU A 76 -10.79 4.26 -11.69
C LEU A 76 -10.65 5.76 -11.43
N THR A 77 -10.37 6.55 -12.46
CA THR A 77 -10.23 8.00 -12.32
C THR A 77 -11.57 8.72 -12.16
N ASP A 78 -12.68 8.12 -12.55
CA ASP A 78 -14.01 8.66 -12.25
C ASP A 78 -14.27 8.69 -10.74
N TYR A 79 -13.89 7.64 -10.00
CA TYR A 79 -13.99 7.67 -8.54
C TYR A 79 -13.21 8.83 -7.92
N VAL A 80 -12.03 9.14 -8.48
CA VAL A 80 -11.24 10.29 -8.01
C VAL A 80 -11.96 11.59 -8.34
N ARG A 81 -12.44 11.74 -9.57
CA ARG A 81 -13.10 12.96 -10.08
C ARG A 81 -14.43 13.27 -9.41
N GLU A 82 -15.20 12.22 -9.07
CA GLU A 82 -16.55 12.37 -8.53
C GLU A 82 -16.58 12.39 -7.01
N LEU A 83 -15.76 11.55 -6.37
CA LEU A 83 -15.79 11.33 -4.92
C LEU A 83 -14.63 11.99 -4.18
N GLY A 84 -13.61 12.50 -4.88
CA GLY A 84 -12.46 13.13 -4.27
C GLY A 84 -11.57 12.16 -3.50
N ILE A 85 -11.37 10.96 -4.05
CA ILE A 85 -10.47 9.98 -3.45
C ILE A 85 -9.04 10.51 -3.49
N ASP A 86 -8.34 10.48 -2.34
CA ASP A 86 -7.00 11.05 -2.17
C ASP A 86 -5.86 10.13 -2.65
N GLY A 87 -6.15 8.86 -2.92
CA GLY A 87 -5.12 7.93 -3.36
C GLY A 87 -5.60 6.50 -3.56
N PHE A 88 -4.70 5.65 -4.07
CA PHE A 88 -4.94 4.23 -4.28
C PHE A 88 -3.93 3.35 -3.51
N ARG A 89 -4.42 2.32 -2.86
CA ARG A 89 -3.64 1.13 -2.55
C ARG A 89 -3.81 0.15 -3.70
N VAL A 90 -2.72 -0.13 -4.38
CA VAL A 90 -2.71 -1.00 -5.56
C VAL A 90 -2.33 -2.40 -5.13
N ASP A 91 -3.27 -3.32 -5.30
CA ASP A 91 -3.10 -4.74 -5.08
C ASP A 91 -2.30 -5.38 -6.20
N THR A 92 -1.56 -6.46 -5.91
CA THR A 92 -0.86 -7.29 -6.91
C THR A 92 -0.07 -6.51 -7.96
N THR A 93 0.55 -5.40 -7.57
CA THR A 93 1.23 -4.43 -8.48
C THR A 93 2.14 -5.09 -9.53
N LYS A 94 2.88 -6.14 -9.15
CA LYS A 94 3.84 -6.81 -10.04
C LYS A 94 3.21 -7.67 -11.14
N HIS A 95 1.90 -7.92 -11.07
CA HIS A 95 1.16 -8.72 -12.04
C HIS A 95 0.50 -7.88 -13.14
N VAL A 96 0.83 -6.60 -13.21
CA VAL A 96 0.42 -5.67 -14.26
C VAL A 96 1.66 -4.95 -14.76
N ASP A 97 1.71 -4.65 -16.06
CA ASP A 97 2.84 -3.93 -16.65
C ASP A 97 3.02 -2.54 -16.02
N GLU A 98 4.27 -2.16 -15.80
CA GLU A 98 4.63 -0.94 -15.09
C GLU A 98 4.14 0.35 -15.77
N GLU A 99 4.04 0.35 -17.10
CA GLU A 99 3.55 1.51 -17.87
C GLU A 99 2.08 1.79 -17.59
N SER A 100 1.29 0.76 -17.26
CA SER A 100 -0.10 0.94 -16.85
C SER A 100 -0.23 1.78 -15.59
N TRP A 101 0.68 1.59 -14.65
CA TRP A 101 0.68 2.37 -13.40
C TRP A 101 1.07 3.81 -13.62
N ALA A 102 2.06 4.09 -14.50
CA ALA A 102 2.46 5.45 -14.83
C ALA A 102 1.29 6.23 -15.46
N VAL A 103 0.55 5.61 -16.38
CA VAL A 103 -0.63 6.24 -16.99
C VAL A 103 -1.76 6.42 -15.97
N LEU A 104 -2.02 5.43 -15.11
CA LEU A 104 -3.02 5.55 -14.05
C LEU A 104 -2.70 6.72 -13.11
N LYS A 105 -1.45 6.83 -12.65
CA LYS A 105 -1.02 7.91 -11.75
C LYS A 105 -1.26 9.27 -12.39
N GLN A 106 -0.83 9.45 -13.63
CA GLN A 106 -0.99 10.70 -14.37
C GLN A 106 -2.46 11.13 -14.51
N GLU A 107 -3.34 10.20 -14.89
CA GLU A 107 -4.75 10.51 -15.07
C GLU A 107 -5.50 10.66 -13.74
N ALA A 108 -5.08 9.94 -12.70
CA ALA A 108 -5.62 10.11 -11.36
C ALA A 108 -5.25 11.48 -10.75
N GLU A 109 -4.03 11.95 -10.94
CA GLU A 109 -3.60 13.30 -10.52
C GLU A 109 -4.43 14.39 -11.23
N ARG A 110 -4.68 14.25 -12.53
CA ARG A 110 -5.57 15.16 -13.27
C ARG A 110 -7.00 15.15 -12.72
N ALA A 111 -7.55 13.97 -12.48
CA ALA A 111 -8.89 13.83 -11.93
C ALA A 111 -8.99 14.45 -10.52
N PHE A 112 -7.95 14.28 -9.71
CA PHE A 112 -7.82 14.85 -8.37
C PHE A 112 -7.78 16.38 -8.39
N GLU A 113 -7.00 16.96 -9.28
CA GLU A 113 -6.96 18.40 -9.50
C GLU A 113 -8.34 18.95 -9.95
N GLU A 114 -9.01 18.27 -10.88
CA GLU A 114 -10.35 18.62 -11.35
C GLU A 114 -11.37 18.59 -10.23
N TYR A 115 -11.36 17.57 -9.39
CA TYR A 115 -12.23 17.50 -8.23
C TYR A 115 -12.06 18.71 -7.31
N HIS A 116 -10.82 19.04 -6.96
CA HIS A 116 -10.54 20.17 -6.06
C HIS A 116 -10.89 21.53 -6.67
N GLN A 117 -10.66 21.71 -7.97
CA GLN A 117 -11.08 22.93 -8.69
C GLN A 117 -12.60 23.08 -8.70
N ASN A 118 -13.34 22.01 -9.02
CA ASN A 118 -14.80 22.03 -9.09
C ASN A 118 -15.47 22.26 -7.73
N ASN A 119 -14.82 21.82 -6.65
CA ASN A 119 -15.33 21.94 -5.29
C ASN A 119 -14.74 23.13 -4.52
N ASN A 120 -13.94 24.00 -5.17
CA ASN A 120 -13.24 25.12 -4.54
C ASN A 120 -12.48 24.72 -3.27
N SER A 121 -11.84 23.57 -3.29
CA SER A 121 -11.07 23.02 -2.19
C SER A 121 -9.58 22.95 -2.51
N ILE A 122 -8.76 22.93 -1.46
CA ILE A 122 -7.30 22.80 -1.57
C ILE A 122 -6.92 21.46 -0.95
N PRO A 123 -6.26 20.56 -1.70
CA PRO A 123 -5.82 19.29 -1.14
C PRO A 123 -4.75 19.51 -0.06
N SER A 124 -4.78 18.69 0.98
CA SER A 124 -3.78 18.71 2.06
C SER A 124 -2.46 18.05 1.66
N ALA A 125 -2.49 17.21 0.63
CA ALA A 125 -1.35 16.48 0.07
C ALA A 125 -1.60 16.16 -1.41
N PRO A 126 -0.58 15.85 -2.20
CA PRO A 126 -0.74 15.31 -3.55
C PRO A 126 -1.49 13.97 -3.56
N PHE A 127 -2.06 13.60 -4.71
CA PHE A 127 -2.65 12.27 -4.90
C PHE A 127 -1.60 11.18 -4.63
N TYR A 128 -1.94 10.18 -3.83
CA TYR A 128 -0.99 9.20 -3.31
C TYR A 128 -1.24 7.79 -3.85
N MET A 129 -0.19 7.11 -4.31
CA MET A 129 -0.26 5.71 -4.70
C MET A 129 0.72 4.85 -3.91
N VAL A 130 0.22 3.82 -3.24
CA VAL A 130 1.03 2.79 -2.59
C VAL A 130 0.82 1.43 -3.26
N GLY A 131 1.91 0.77 -3.63
CA GLY A 131 1.89 -0.52 -4.32
C GLY A 131 2.17 -1.69 -3.40
N GLU A 132 1.38 -2.74 -3.56
CA GLU A 132 1.72 -4.05 -3.04
C GLU A 132 2.47 -4.84 -4.10
N VAL A 133 3.79 -4.84 -4.00
CA VAL A 133 4.67 -5.71 -4.77
C VAL A 133 5.02 -6.89 -3.87
N TYR A 134 4.26 -7.97 -3.97
CA TYR A 134 4.36 -9.11 -3.05
C TYR A 134 5.80 -9.63 -2.92
N PHE A 135 6.31 -9.71 -1.69
CA PHE A 135 7.71 -9.97 -1.31
C PHE A 135 8.70 -8.83 -1.58
N TYR A 136 8.26 -7.61 -1.91
CA TYR A 136 9.18 -6.49 -1.96
C TYR A 136 9.75 -6.20 -0.56
N GLY A 137 11.07 -6.07 -0.49
CA GLY A 137 11.78 -5.66 0.72
C GLY A 137 12.82 -4.61 0.39
N ILE A 138 12.77 -3.47 1.08
CA ILE A 138 13.71 -2.35 0.87
C ILE A 138 15.17 -2.74 1.10
N SER A 139 15.44 -3.81 1.84
CA SER A 139 16.81 -4.34 2.04
C SER A 139 17.45 -4.78 0.73
N GLY A 140 16.65 -5.18 -0.26
CA GLY A 140 17.09 -5.50 -1.62
C GLY A 140 17.31 -4.30 -2.53
N GLY A 141 16.99 -3.09 -2.05
CA GLY A 141 17.04 -1.84 -2.82
C GLY A 141 15.69 -1.44 -3.40
N PRO A 142 15.67 -0.41 -4.28
CA PRO A 142 14.43 0.14 -4.84
C PRO A 142 13.78 -0.75 -5.89
N ASP A 143 14.56 -1.64 -6.53
CA ASP A 143 14.12 -2.43 -7.67
C ASP A 143 13.54 -3.77 -7.23
N TYR A 144 12.38 -4.14 -7.77
CA TYR A 144 11.90 -5.51 -7.71
C TYR A 144 12.56 -6.35 -8.80
N ASN A 145 13.05 -7.53 -8.43
CA ASN A 145 13.78 -8.43 -9.32
C ASN A 145 12.90 -9.61 -9.76
N PHE A 146 12.54 -9.65 -11.05
CA PHE A 146 11.80 -10.76 -11.66
C PHE A 146 12.67 -11.96 -12.05
N GLY A 147 13.99 -11.86 -11.85
CA GLY A 147 14.95 -12.86 -12.32
C GLY A 147 15.66 -12.42 -13.61
N ASP A 148 14.91 -12.16 -14.65
CA ASP A 148 15.37 -11.68 -15.96
C ASP A 148 15.34 -10.16 -16.12
N LYS A 149 14.46 -9.47 -15.40
CA LYS A 149 14.24 -8.01 -15.45
C LYS A 149 14.14 -7.44 -14.04
N LYS A 150 14.56 -6.19 -13.87
CA LYS A 150 14.37 -5.41 -12.64
C LYS A 150 13.52 -4.19 -12.93
N ILE A 151 12.54 -3.93 -12.06
CA ILE A 151 11.62 -2.80 -12.17
C ILE A 151 11.69 -1.97 -10.91
N ASN A 152 11.88 -0.67 -11.09
CA ASN A 152 11.74 0.33 -10.04
C ASN A 152 10.37 0.98 -10.15
N TYR A 153 9.40 0.50 -9.38
CA TYR A 153 8.02 0.98 -9.43
C TYR A 153 7.86 2.45 -9.01
N PHE A 154 8.82 3.02 -8.28
CA PHE A 154 8.83 4.45 -7.98
C PHE A 154 8.97 5.32 -9.23
N ASN A 155 9.56 4.81 -10.30
CA ASN A 155 9.63 5.49 -11.60
C ASN A 155 8.31 5.44 -12.38
N TYR A 156 7.34 4.65 -11.91
CA TYR A 156 6.04 4.43 -12.57
C TYR A 156 4.86 4.93 -11.74
N GLY A 157 5.10 5.93 -10.87
CA GLY A 157 4.05 6.68 -10.19
C GLY A 157 3.73 6.23 -8.77
N PHE A 158 4.45 5.24 -8.23
CA PHE A 158 4.25 4.86 -6.82
C PHE A 158 5.03 5.78 -5.89
N ASP A 159 4.32 6.33 -4.91
CA ASP A 159 4.90 7.16 -3.85
C ASP A 159 5.52 6.30 -2.74
N ALA A 160 4.97 5.10 -2.53
CA ALA A 160 5.50 4.11 -1.59
C ALA A 160 5.23 2.68 -2.05
N LEU A 161 6.03 1.73 -1.54
CA LEU A 161 5.76 0.30 -1.64
C LEU A 161 5.60 -0.32 -0.25
N ILE A 162 4.73 -1.33 -0.14
CA ILE A 162 4.57 -2.13 1.08
C ILE A 162 5.87 -2.93 1.30
N ASN A 163 6.44 -2.81 2.49
CA ASN A 163 7.73 -3.41 2.84
C ASN A 163 7.55 -4.70 3.62
N PHE A 164 7.75 -5.83 2.97
CA PHE A 164 7.59 -7.16 3.53
C PHE A 164 8.75 -7.59 4.47
N ASP A 165 9.89 -6.90 4.46
CA ASP A 165 11.01 -7.21 5.34
C ASP A 165 10.69 -6.91 6.81
N PHE A 166 9.92 -5.83 7.07
CA PHE A 166 9.79 -5.25 8.41
C PHE A 166 9.26 -6.23 9.45
N LYS A 167 8.23 -7.01 9.11
CA LYS A 167 7.64 -8.00 10.04
C LYS A 167 8.64 -9.05 10.54
N THR A 168 9.61 -9.40 9.68
CA THR A 168 10.69 -10.34 10.04
C THR A 168 11.76 -9.62 10.86
N ASP A 169 12.12 -8.41 10.45
CA ASP A 169 13.11 -7.60 11.16
C ASP A 169 12.65 -7.23 12.58
N ALA A 170 11.35 -7.04 12.80
CA ALA A 170 10.76 -6.72 14.11
C ALA A 170 11.05 -7.76 15.21
N ALA A 171 11.50 -8.96 14.86
CA ALA A 171 11.95 -9.95 15.82
C ALA A 171 13.28 -9.59 16.51
N ASN A 172 14.07 -8.71 15.90
CA ASN A 172 15.34 -8.23 16.45
C ASN A 172 15.13 -7.18 17.55
N ASP A 173 16.23 -6.64 18.08
CA ASP A 173 16.20 -5.53 19.03
C ASP A 173 15.87 -4.19 18.35
N TYR A 174 15.49 -3.19 19.13
CA TYR A 174 15.08 -1.89 18.64
C TYR A 174 16.19 -1.16 17.86
N GLU A 175 17.43 -1.18 18.38
CA GLU A 175 18.55 -0.47 17.72
C GLU A 175 18.87 -1.09 16.37
N PHE A 176 18.87 -2.42 16.26
CA PHE A 176 19.09 -3.08 14.99
C PHE A 176 18.06 -2.62 13.95
N VAL A 177 16.77 -2.64 14.30
CA VAL A 177 15.69 -2.28 13.38
C VAL A 177 15.75 -0.79 13.03
N PHE A 178 15.81 0.08 14.02
CA PHE A 178 15.75 1.53 13.80
C PHE A 178 16.98 2.05 13.08
N HIS A 179 18.16 1.56 13.38
CA HIS A 179 19.40 1.91 12.67
C HIS A 179 19.37 1.40 11.21
N LYS A 180 18.91 0.15 10.98
CA LYS A 180 18.78 -0.42 9.64
C LYS A 180 17.88 0.46 8.77
N TYR A 181 16.67 0.78 9.23
CA TYR A 181 15.71 1.56 8.45
C TYR A 181 16.12 3.04 8.30
N ASP A 182 16.74 3.67 9.31
CA ASP A 182 17.38 4.96 9.14
C ASP A 182 18.44 4.94 8.04
N SER A 183 19.31 3.92 8.06
CA SER A 183 20.38 3.79 7.05
C SER A 183 19.84 3.57 5.65
N LEU A 184 18.79 2.77 5.50
CA LEU A 184 18.14 2.53 4.21
C LEU A 184 17.46 3.79 3.68
N LEU A 185 16.64 4.46 4.49
CA LEU A 185 15.78 5.56 4.04
C LEU A 185 16.48 6.92 4.02
N ASN A 186 17.32 7.20 5.00
CA ASN A 186 17.96 8.51 5.12
C ASN A 186 19.35 8.60 4.48
N LYS A 187 20.00 7.48 4.17
CA LYS A 187 21.35 7.45 3.59
C LYS A 187 21.38 6.82 2.20
N SER A 188 20.90 5.56 2.06
CA SER A 188 21.04 4.79 0.83
C SER A 188 19.97 5.13 -0.21
N HIS A 189 18.73 5.36 0.22
CA HIS A 189 17.55 5.52 -0.66
C HIS A 189 16.69 6.72 -0.26
N LYS A 190 17.30 7.91 -0.18
CA LYS A 190 16.69 9.13 0.36
C LYS A 190 15.38 9.60 -0.27
N ASN A 191 15.08 9.17 -1.50
CA ASN A 191 13.88 9.60 -2.23
C ASN A 191 12.83 8.49 -2.32
N ILE A 192 12.95 7.47 -1.50
CA ILE A 192 12.04 6.33 -1.49
C ILE A 192 11.24 6.33 -0.20
N SER A 193 9.94 6.12 -0.32
CA SER A 193 9.06 5.85 0.82
C SER A 193 8.61 4.39 0.82
N ILE A 194 8.46 3.85 2.01
CA ILE A 194 7.95 2.49 2.23
C ILE A 194 6.80 2.54 3.21
N LEU A 195 5.95 1.52 3.17
CA LEU A 195 4.90 1.30 4.15
C LEU A 195 5.19 -0.01 4.90
N SER A 196 5.81 0.11 6.08
CA SER A 196 6.17 -1.02 6.93
C SER A 196 4.98 -1.52 7.73
N TYR A 197 4.87 -2.83 7.97
CA TYR A 197 3.81 -3.47 8.74
C TYR A 197 4.33 -4.63 9.57
N ILE A 198 3.56 -5.05 10.57
CA ILE A 198 3.85 -6.23 11.41
C ILE A 198 2.86 -7.37 11.20
N SER A 199 1.64 -7.07 10.81
CA SER A 199 0.61 -8.02 10.40
C SER A 199 -0.24 -7.45 9.26
N SER A 200 -0.86 -8.32 8.48
CA SER A 200 -1.72 -7.95 7.35
C SER A 200 -2.82 -8.99 7.16
N HIS A 201 -3.66 -8.79 6.14
CA HIS A 201 -4.81 -9.67 5.84
C HIS A 201 -4.45 -10.94 5.04
N ASP A 202 -3.25 -11.01 4.47
CA ASP A 202 -2.82 -12.10 3.57
C ASP A 202 -1.35 -12.52 3.75
N ASP A 203 -0.77 -12.22 4.90
CA ASP A 203 0.57 -12.66 5.26
C ASP A 203 0.55 -13.64 6.43
N SER A 204 0.70 -14.91 6.15
CA SER A 204 0.62 -16.00 7.12
C SER A 204 1.75 -16.02 8.16
N LYS A 205 2.73 -15.12 8.06
CA LYS A 205 3.87 -15.03 9.01
C LYS A 205 4.01 -13.62 9.59
N PRO A 206 2.97 -13.12 10.28
CA PRO A 206 3.05 -11.83 10.95
C PRO A 206 4.06 -11.88 12.11
N PHE A 207 4.56 -10.70 12.50
CA PHE A 207 5.24 -10.57 13.78
C PHE A 207 4.23 -10.79 14.93
N ASP A 208 4.66 -11.48 15.99
CA ASP A 208 3.83 -11.76 17.17
C ASP A 208 2.46 -12.42 16.85
N ILE A 209 2.46 -13.48 16.04
CA ILE A 209 1.25 -14.20 15.65
C ILE A 209 0.41 -14.67 16.85
N GLU A 210 1.04 -14.96 17.98
CA GLU A 210 0.39 -15.41 19.21
C GLU A 210 -0.03 -14.26 20.14
N ARG A 211 0.22 -13.01 19.75
CA ARG A 211 -0.09 -11.79 20.52
C ARG A 211 0.52 -11.75 21.92
N LYS A 212 1.72 -12.31 22.08
CA LYS A 212 2.46 -12.33 23.36
C LYS A 212 3.26 -11.06 23.64
N GLU A 213 3.55 -10.27 22.60
CA GLU A 213 4.39 -9.07 22.69
C GLU A 213 3.68 -7.80 22.12
N PRO A 214 2.40 -7.50 22.48
CA PRO A 214 1.64 -6.43 21.86
C PRO A 214 2.21 -5.04 22.12
N ILE A 215 2.92 -4.83 23.22
CA ILE A 215 3.62 -3.59 23.54
C ILE A 215 4.89 -3.44 22.68
N LYS A 216 5.66 -4.50 22.50
CA LYS A 216 6.80 -4.51 21.59
C LYS A 216 6.35 -4.28 20.13
N SER A 217 5.25 -4.90 19.73
CA SER A 217 4.61 -4.69 18.43
C SER A 217 4.31 -3.21 18.16
N ALA A 218 3.68 -2.52 19.12
CA ALA A 218 3.43 -1.09 19.06
C ALA A 218 4.73 -0.27 18.94
N ASN A 219 5.69 -0.53 19.81
CA ASN A 219 6.97 0.19 19.82
C ASN A 219 7.74 0.00 18.52
N MET A 220 7.85 -1.26 18.03
CA MET A 220 8.55 -1.57 16.79
C MET A 220 7.92 -0.84 15.60
N LEU A 221 6.60 -0.92 15.44
CA LEU A 221 5.93 -0.33 14.29
C LEU A 221 5.85 1.18 14.39
N LEU A 222 5.28 1.71 15.49
CA LEU A 222 4.95 3.13 15.57
C LEU A 222 6.16 4.03 15.80
N LEU A 223 7.29 3.49 16.27
CA LEU A 223 8.55 4.23 16.40
C LEU A 223 9.53 3.96 15.24
N ALA A 224 9.14 3.16 14.23
CA ALA A 224 10.01 2.88 13.08
C ALA A 224 10.21 4.12 12.18
N PRO A 225 11.38 4.26 11.54
CA PRO A 225 11.56 5.16 10.39
C PRO A 225 10.69 4.78 9.19
N GLY A 226 10.32 5.76 8.37
CA GLY A 226 9.47 5.58 7.19
C GLY A 226 7.98 5.58 7.49
N GLY A 227 7.14 5.26 6.50
CA GLY A 227 5.70 5.07 6.65
C GLY A 227 5.37 3.74 7.34
N VAL A 228 4.23 3.69 8.02
CA VAL A 228 3.76 2.49 8.72
C VAL A 228 2.29 2.20 8.42
N GLN A 229 1.97 0.93 8.32
CA GLN A 229 0.61 0.41 8.17
C GLN A 229 0.25 -0.40 9.40
N MET A 230 -0.79 0.03 10.11
CA MET A 230 -1.38 -0.72 11.21
C MET A 230 -2.51 -1.60 10.68
N TYR A 231 -2.51 -2.87 11.01
CA TYR A 231 -3.60 -3.77 10.68
C TYR A 231 -4.66 -3.73 11.78
N TYR A 232 -5.95 -3.79 11.40
CA TYR A 232 -7.03 -3.72 12.38
C TYR A 232 -6.92 -4.82 13.44
N GLY A 233 -7.03 -4.42 14.70
CA GLY A 233 -6.90 -5.30 15.84
C GLY A 233 -5.48 -5.50 16.36
N ASP A 234 -4.44 -4.93 15.73
CA ASP A 234 -3.10 -4.89 16.32
C ASP A 234 -3.12 -4.15 17.64
N GLU A 235 -3.87 -3.04 17.68
CA GLU A 235 -4.03 -2.16 18.84
C GLU A 235 -4.81 -2.78 20.01
N THR A 236 -5.49 -3.89 19.78
CA THR A 236 -6.24 -4.63 20.80
C THR A 236 -5.74 -6.05 21.02
N ALA A 237 -4.58 -6.38 20.42
CA ALA A 237 -4.03 -7.72 20.39
C ALA A 237 -5.04 -8.78 19.90
N ARG A 238 -5.86 -8.43 18.87
CA ARG A 238 -6.82 -9.37 18.28
C ARG A 238 -6.14 -10.65 17.84
N PRO A 239 -6.66 -11.83 18.19
CA PRO A 239 -6.10 -13.11 17.78
C PRO A 239 -5.94 -13.21 16.25
N LEU A 240 -4.79 -13.70 15.81
CA LEU A 240 -4.47 -14.00 14.41
C LEU A 240 -4.54 -15.50 14.10
N VAL A 241 -4.83 -16.33 15.11
CA VAL A 241 -5.11 -17.75 14.96
C VAL A 241 -6.50 -18.00 15.52
N VAL A 242 -7.39 -18.50 14.68
CA VAL A 242 -8.81 -18.70 15.00
C VAL A 242 -9.17 -20.15 14.78
N GLU A 243 -9.80 -20.78 15.77
CA GLU A 243 -10.23 -22.17 15.67
C GLU A 243 -11.17 -22.38 14.48
N GLY A 244 -10.87 -23.40 13.68
CA GLY A 244 -11.63 -23.75 12.47
C GLY A 244 -11.29 -22.92 11.21
N ALA A 245 -10.47 -21.87 11.33
CA ALA A 245 -9.99 -21.11 10.17
C ALA A 245 -8.76 -21.78 9.55
N VAL A 246 -8.63 -21.67 8.22
CA VAL A 246 -7.50 -22.21 7.44
C VAL A 246 -6.88 -21.09 6.59
N GLY A 247 -5.55 -21.07 6.51
CA GLY A 247 -4.81 -20.08 5.74
C GLY A 247 -5.10 -18.65 6.19
N ASP A 248 -5.25 -17.74 5.24
CA ASP A 248 -5.45 -16.30 5.51
C ASP A 248 -6.78 -15.98 6.19
N ALA A 249 -7.74 -16.92 6.23
CA ALA A 249 -8.98 -16.73 6.99
C ALA A 249 -8.69 -16.47 8.49
N ASN A 250 -7.58 -16.99 9.03
CA ASN A 250 -7.11 -16.68 10.39
C ASN A 250 -6.88 -15.18 10.60
N LEU A 251 -6.30 -14.52 9.60
CA LEU A 251 -5.93 -13.11 9.66
C LEU A 251 -7.16 -12.18 9.54
N ARG A 252 -8.27 -12.70 8.96
CA ARG A 252 -9.48 -11.93 8.59
C ARG A 252 -10.64 -12.14 9.57
N ALA A 253 -10.36 -12.55 10.79
CA ALA A 253 -11.37 -12.71 11.84
C ALA A 253 -12.03 -11.38 12.21
N PHE A 254 -13.24 -11.46 12.80
CA PHE A 254 -13.93 -10.30 13.32
C PHE A 254 -13.09 -9.56 14.37
N MET A 255 -13.30 -8.25 14.47
CA MET A 255 -12.69 -7.43 15.52
C MET A 255 -13.16 -7.90 16.89
N ASN A 256 -12.25 -7.95 17.86
CA ASN A 256 -12.52 -8.38 19.24
C ASN A 256 -13.13 -7.26 20.10
N TRP A 257 -14.27 -6.70 19.65
CA TRP A 257 -14.93 -5.57 20.30
C TRP A 257 -15.24 -5.81 21.77
N SER A 258 -15.62 -7.06 22.13
CA SER A 258 -15.94 -7.41 23.51
C SER A 258 -14.75 -7.32 24.46
N SER A 259 -13.52 -7.51 23.95
CA SER A 259 -12.30 -7.47 24.77
C SER A 259 -11.85 -6.04 25.09
N ILE A 260 -12.39 -5.00 24.44
CA ILE A 260 -11.99 -3.61 24.67
C ILE A 260 -12.23 -3.18 26.13
N GLU A 261 -13.21 -3.79 26.81
CA GLU A 261 -13.49 -3.50 28.21
C GLU A 261 -12.55 -4.20 29.20
N ASP A 262 -11.80 -5.19 28.78
CA ASP A 262 -10.84 -5.90 29.60
C ASP A 262 -9.67 -5.00 30.00
N PRO A 263 -9.22 -5.01 31.25
CA PRO A 263 -8.14 -4.14 31.73
C PRO A 263 -6.84 -4.27 30.94
N GLU A 264 -6.47 -5.47 30.53
CA GLU A 264 -5.27 -5.73 29.74
C GLU A 264 -5.38 -5.12 28.33
N THR A 265 -6.49 -5.38 27.65
CA THR A 265 -6.74 -4.82 26.30
C THR A 265 -6.79 -3.30 26.34
N LYS A 266 -7.39 -2.70 27.38
CA LYS A 266 -7.38 -1.24 27.59
C LYS A 266 -5.97 -0.67 27.71
N GLN A 267 -5.08 -1.36 28.43
CA GLN A 267 -3.69 -0.92 28.56
C GLN A 267 -2.96 -0.99 27.22
N ILE A 268 -3.13 -2.07 26.47
CA ILE A 268 -2.55 -2.24 25.13
C ILE A 268 -3.06 -1.12 24.21
N LEU A 269 -4.37 -0.94 24.12
CA LEU A 269 -5.01 0.09 23.30
C LEU A 269 -4.50 1.50 23.65
N ALA A 270 -4.44 1.83 24.94
CA ALA A 270 -3.96 3.13 25.42
C ALA A 270 -2.49 3.36 25.03
N HIS A 271 -1.66 2.31 25.04
CA HIS A 271 -0.27 2.39 24.61
C HIS A 271 -0.16 2.67 23.09
N TRP A 272 -0.89 1.92 22.27
CA TRP A 272 -0.97 2.15 20.82
C TRP A 272 -1.45 3.57 20.50
N GLN A 273 -2.51 4.03 21.14
CA GLN A 273 -3.05 5.38 20.96
C GLN A 273 -2.01 6.46 21.33
N LYS A 274 -1.33 6.29 22.47
CA LYS A 274 -0.25 7.24 22.89
C LYS A 274 0.86 7.31 21.86
N LEU A 275 1.35 6.18 21.38
CA LEU A 275 2.42 6.16 20.38
C LEU A 275 1.95 6.67 19.02
N GLY A 276 0.73 6.37 18.60
CA GLY A 276 0.15 6.90 17.37
C GLY A 276 0.01 8.41 17.39
N GLN A 277 -0.46 8.99 18.51
CA GLN A 277 -0.52 10.45 18.71
C GLN A 277 0.88 11.08 18.74
N PHE A 278 1.83 10.43 19.42
CA PHE A 278 3.21 10.89 19.47
C PHE A 278 3.84 10.93 18.07
N ARG A 279 3.70 9.83 17.30
CA ARG A 279 4.16 9.77 15.90
C ARG A 279 3.50 10.84 15.03
N LYS A 280 2.18 11.05 15.16
CA LYS A 280 1.45 12.08 14.40
C LYS A 280 1.96 13.50 14.71
N SER A 281 2.34 13.77 15.96
CA SER A 281 2.79 15.07 16.41
C SER A 281 4.27 15.35 16.13
N HIS A 282 5.05 14.30 15.85
CA HIS A 282 6.51 14.38 15.68
C HIS A 282 6.96 13.73 14.35
N PRO A 283 7.05 14.52 13.26
CA PRO A 283 7.61 14.05 11.99
C PRO A 283 9.00 13.41 12.11
N ALA A 284 9.80 13.84 13.10
CA ALA A 284 11.11 13.26 13.38
C ALA A 284 11.06 11.74 13.62
N ILE A 285 9.94 11.18 14.08
CA ILE A 285 9.81 9.71 14.27
C ILE A 285 9.90 8.96 12.95
N GLY A 286 9.24 9.45 11.90
CA GLY A 286 9.23 8.79 10.59
C GLY A 286 10.35 9.23 9.66
N LEU A 287 10.72 10.52 9.70
CA LEU A 287 11.61 11.17 8.72
C LEU A 287 12.98 11.53 9.29
N GLY A 288 13.14 11.49 10.62
CA GLY A 288 14.33 12.00 11.30
C GLY A 288 15.52 11.04 11.26
N SER A 289 16.71 11.62 11.29
CA SER A 289 17.97 10.89 11.45
C SER A 289 18.06 10.25 12.83
N HIS A 290 18.29 8.96 12.88
CA HIS A 290 18.37 8.17 14.10
C HIS A 290 19.75 8.20 14.74
N LYS A 291 19.77 8.32 16.08
CA LYS A 291 20.99 8.21 16.89
C LYS A 291 20.68 7.54 18.22
N VAL A 292 21.33 6.40 18.48
CA VAL A 292 21.31 5.78 19.81
C VAL A 292 22.02 6.69 20.82
N LEU A 293 21.41 6.85 21.99
CA LEU A 293 21.98 7.63 23.10
C LEU A 293 22.49 6.70 24.20
N GLN A 294 21.78 5.59 24.46
CA GLN A 294 22.11 4.60 25.47
C GLN A 294 21.49 3.25 25.08
N THR A 295 22.16 2.16 25.40
CA THR A 295 21.72 0.80 25.06
C THR A 295 20.97 0.11 26.19
N GLU A 296 21.26 0.44 27.45
CA GLU A 296 20.62 -0.17 28.63
C GLU A 296 20.41 0.87 29.74
N PRO A 297 19.17 1.26 30.07
CA PRO A 297 17.98 1.07 29.25
C PRO A 297 18.13 1.73 27.88
N TYR A 298 17.39 1.24 26.88
CA TYR A 298 17.53 1.75 25.51
C TYR A 298 16.91 3.14 25.36
N PHE A 299 17.74 4.09 24.91
CA PHE A 299 17.33 5.46 24.54
C PHE A 299 17.89 5.85 23.17
N PHE A 300 17.06 6.51 22.38
CA PHE A 300 17.49 7.09 21.11
C PHE A 300 16.95 8.51 20.92
N SER A 301 17.55 9.25 20.01
CA SER A 301 17.02 10.51 19.52
C SER A 301 16.78 10.46 18.02
N ARG A 302 15.82 11.25 17.55
CA ARG A 302 15.65 11.56 16.12
C ARG A 302 15.44 13.05 15.93
N THR A 303 15.99 13.56 14.82
CA THR A 303 15.88 14.97 14.46
C THR A 303 15.47 15.09 12.99
N TYR A 304 14.50 15.94 12.73
CA TYR A 304 14.03 16.30 11.41
C TYR A 304 13.63 17.77 11.39
N GLU A 305 14.32 18.59 10.58
CA GLU A 305 14.12 20.04 10.55
C GLU A 305 14.17 20.67 11.96
N SER A 306 13.09 21.29 12.41
CA SER A 306 12.94 21.88 13.75
C SER A 306 12.37 20.92 14.80
N ASP A 307 11.98 19.70 14.40
CA ASP A 307 11.42 18.70 15.32
C ASP A 307 12.53 17.76 15.81
N ALA A 308 12.55 17.54 17.13
CA ALA A 308 13.50 16.63 17.76
C ALA A 308 12.82 15.86 18.90
N VAL A 309 13.10 14.57 18.97
CA VAL A 309 12.57 13.69 20.02
C VAL A 309 13.66 12.88 20.68
N ILE A 310 13.43 12.55 21.96
CA ILE A 310 14.15 11.52 22.70
C ILE A 310 13.12 10.51 23.19
N VAL A 311 13.40 9.24 22.95
CA VAL A 311 12.51 8.12 23.26
C VAL A 311 13.27 7.07 24.05
#